data_80c71837814e7cc05dc77368e3d170d5
#
_entry.id   80c71837814e7cc05dc77368e3d170d5
#
_cell.length_a   1.000
_cell.length_b   1.000
_cell.length_c   1.000
_cell.angle_alpha   90.00
_cell.angle_beta   90.00
_cell.angle_gamma   90.00
#
_symmetry.space_group_name_H-M   'P 1'
#
loop_
_entity.id
_entity.type
_entity.pdbx_description
1 polymer ?
#
loop_
_entity_poly.entity_id
_entity_poly.type
_entity_poly.pdbx_seq_one_letter_code
_entity_poly.pdbx_strand_id
1 'polypeptide(L)'
;MSKTVRWAAAVAGTALVAVLVVGFGIAQASSQDAVASSQLRGACGSKIVVQTDWFPEPEHAALYQLAGTNGSLDAKKGWYTGQIGKTGVNLEIRAGGPFTGFQQPISQMYQDSSITLGYVNSDEAIQLSKKLPTVAIVAPLEFSPQILMWNPQKLNINRFQDIGNSGAKVLVFEGGVWIDYLVTRGWVNKSQIDTSYDGSPTRFVSSDGAIVQQGFATSEPYDYEFNIKQYGKPVKYLMIRSSGYVPYPEPLAATPAVLKAKRACFKLLVPLVQKAQVDYMSKPKPVNEKLVQIVTDLKSFWVESSAGNAWNTKEQRRLGIVQNGPNCTLGDFNQKRMQQVINLLKPIYAAKGLDTYDQNLKAAQMETNAFINPKIGLKTAKCK
;
A
#
# COMPACT_ATOMS: atom_id res chain seq x y z
N MET A 1 31.25 -60.84 -58.57
CA MET A 1 29.98 -60.72 -59.31
C MET A 1 29.05 -59.81 -58.44
N SER A 2 28.90 -58.58 -58.98
CA SER A 2 27.61 -57.93 -59.33
C SER A 2 26.67 -57.65 -58.21
N LYS A 3 26.06 -56.45 -57.92
CA LYS A 3 25.85 -55.20 -58.63
C LYS A 3 25.43 -54.11 -57.66
N THR A 4 25.93 -52.94 -57.81
CA THR A 4 25.37 -51.64 -57.54
C THR A 4 23.85 -51.52 -57.54
N VAL A 5 23.25 -50.62 -56.67
CA VAL A 5 22.42 -49.51 -57.18
C VAL A 5 22.28 -48.45 -56.08
N ARG A 6 22.54 -47.20 -56.50
CA ARG A 6 22.33 -45.92 -55.86
C ARG A 6 20.84 -45.60 -55.63
N TRP A 7 20.52 -44.85 -54.58
CA TRP A 7 19.54 -43.74 -54.65
C TRP A 7 19.96 -42.61 -53.68
N ALA A 8 20.23 -41.47 -54.28
CA ALA A 8 20.39 -40.19 -53.61
C ALA A 8 19.14 -39.33 -53.87
N ALA A 9 18.99 -38.32 -53.01
CA ALA A 9 18.07 -37.17 -53.03
C ALA A 9 16.79 -37.36 -52.24
N ALA A 10 16.51 -36.51 -51.27
CA ALA A 10 16.19 -35.13 -51.24
C ALA A 10 15.83 -34.76 -49.78
N VAL A 11 16.62 -33.97 -49.13
CA VAL A 11 16.16 -33.18 -47.95
C VAL A 11 16.65 -31.75 -48.18
N ALA A 12 15.84 -30.99 -48.85
CA ALA A 12 15.96 -29.54 -48.90
C ALA A 12 14.53 -28.98 -49.00
N GLY A 13 14.04 -28.38 -47.95
CA GLY A 13 12.78 -27.66 -48.07
C GLY A 13 11.93 -27.53 -46.78
N THR A 14 12.50 -27.24 -45.58
CA THR A 14 11.66 -26.86 -44.44
C THR A 14 12.30 -25.84 -43.47
N ALA A 15 13.43 -25.24 -43.79
CA ALA A 15 14.13 -24.33 -42.87
C ALA A 15 13.80 -22.83 -43.07
N LEU A 16 13.02 -22.43 -44.08
CA LEU A 16 12.83 -20.99 -44.41
C LEU A 16 11.52 -20.37 -43.87
N VAL A 17 10.55 -21.15 -43.41
CA VAL A 17 9.25 -20.59 -42.96
C VAL A 17 9.26 -20.24 -41.47
N ALA A 18 10.09 -20.89 -40.64
CA ALA A 18 10.13 -20.66 -39.20
C ALA A 18 10.80 -19.32 -38.78
N VAL A 19 11.75 -18.81 -39.59
CA VAL A 19 12.49 -17.58 -39.24
C VAL A 19 11.66 -16.32 -39.49
N LEU A 20 10.74 -16.31 -40.43
CA LEU A 20 9.89 -15.16 -40.75
C LEU A 20 8.77 -14.95 -39.76
N VAL A 21 8.23 -16.01 -39.13
CA VAL A 21 7.14 -15.89 -38.12
C VAL A 21 7.69 -15.39 -36.79
N VAL A 22 8.92 -15.79 -36.39
CA VAL A 22 9.55 -15.31 -35.15
C VAL A 22 9.97 -13.84 -35.28
N GLY A 23 10.45 -13.41 -36.42
CA GLY A 23 10.83 -12.02 -36.68
C GLY A 23 9.62 -11.04 -36.65
N PHE A 24 8.46 -11.46 -37.17
CA PHE A 24 7.25 -10.64 -37.15
C PHE A 24 6.65 -10.55 -35.74
N GLY A 25 6.68 -11.60 -34.94
CA GLY A 25 6.20 -11.59 -33.55
C GLY A 25 7.04 -10.69 -32.64
N ILE A 26 8.35 -10.69 -32.77
CA ILE A 26 9.26 -9.85 -31.98
C ILE A 26 9.16 -8.37 -32.38
N ALA A 27 9.04 -8.09 -33.70
CA ALA A 27 8.88 -6.71 -34.17
C ALA A 27 7.53 -6.10 -33.79
N GLN A 28 6.44 -6.87 -33.78
CA GLN A 28 5.12 -6.42 -33.35
C GLN A 28 5.07 -6.19 -31.82
N ALA A 29 5.66 -7.06 -31.01
CA ALA A 29 5.74 -6.86 -29.56
C ALA A 29 6.56 -5.60 -29.22
N SER A 30 7.70 -5.37 -29.86
CA SER A 30 8.53 -4.18 -29.64
C SER A 30 7.85 -2.88 -30.07
N SER A 31 7.05 -2.91 -31.12
CA SER A 31 6.31 -1.74 -31.59
C SER A 31 5.12 -1.40 -30.68
N GLN A 32 4.40 -2.39 -30.16
CA GLN A 32 3.31 -2.18 -29.20
C GLN A 32 3.83 -1.64 -27.86
N ASP A 33 4.94 -2.15 -27.36
CA ASP A 33 5.57 -1.65 -26.15
C ASP A 33 6.08 -0.20 -26.32
N ALA A 34 6.64 0.14 -27.47
CA ALA A 34 7.08 1.48 -27.79
C ALA A 34 5.90 2.48 -27.88
N VAL A 35 4.77 2.07 -28.49
CA VAL A 35 3.55 2.88 -28.58
C VAL A 35 2.94 3.08 -27.19
N ALA A 36 2.80 2.03 -26.38
CA ALA A 36 2.31 2.12 -25.02
C ALA A 36 3.20 3.03 -24.14
N SER A 37 4.51 2.96 -24.32
CA SER A 37 5.51 3.79 -23.64
C SER A 37 5.35 5.27 -24.00
N SER A 38 5.22 5.59 -25.28
CA SER A 38 5.02 6.98 -25.73
C SER A 38 3.71 7.57 -25.24
N GLN A 39 2.64 6.75 -25.17
CA GLN A 39 1.33 7.17 -24.66
C GLN A 39 1.38 7.55 -23.18
N LEU A 40 2.05 6.74 -22.33
CA LEU A 40 2.16 7.06 -20.90
C LEU A 40 2.91 8.39 -20.69
N ARG A 41 4.04 8.58 -21.37
CA ARG A 41 4.82 9.82 -21.29
C ARG A 41 4.04 11.04 -21.81
N GLY A 42 3.31 10.88 -22.90
CA GLY A 42 2.46 11.93 -23.46
C GLY A 42 1.35 12.36 -22.48
N ALA A 43 0.71 11.41 -21.81
CA ALA A 43 -0.38 11.67 -20.87
C ALA A 43 0.08 12.11 -19.49
N CYS A 44 1.17 11.56 -18.96
CA CYS A 44 1.63 11.78 -17.59
C CYS A 44 2.74 12.84 -17.47
N GLY A 45 3.44 13.13 -18.56
CA GLY A 45 4.71 13.88 -18.54
C GLY A 45 5.89 12.94 -18.22
N SER A 46 7.04 13.54 -17.92
CA SER A 46 8.28 12.79 -17.66
C SER A 46 8.41 12.27 -16.22
N LYS A 47 7.57 12.75 -15.29
CA LYS A 47 7.65 12.39 -13.87
C LYS A 47 6.27 12.35 -13.22
N ILE A 48 6.08 11.34 -12.36
CA ILE A 48 4.96 11.19 -11.44
C ILE A 48 5.55 11.19 -10.03
N VAL A 49 4.97 11.97 -9.13
CA VAL A 49 5.38 12.05 -7.72
C VAL A 49 4.30 11.47 -6.84
N VAL A 50 4.68 10.53 -5.97
CA VAL A 50 3.79 9.93 -4.98
C VAL A 50 4.33 10.15 -3.58
N GLN A 51 3.53 10.75 -2.70
CA GLN A 51 3.82 10.88 -1.29
C GLN A 51 3.24 9.69 -0.54
N THR A 52 4.09 8.94 0.19
CA THR A 52 3.63 7.89 1.11
C THR A 52 3.47 8.46 2.52
N ASP A 53 2.84 7.72 3.40
CA ASP A 53 2.54 8.12 4.78
C ASP A 53 3.64 7.70 5.76
N TRP A 54 4.46 6.69 5.38
CA TRP A 54 5.51 6.14 6.23
C TRP A 54 6.82 5.91 5.49
N PHE A 55 7.76 5.24 6.16
CA PHE A 55 8.99 4.72 5.56
C PHE A 55 8.70 3.76 4.40
N PRO A 56 9.70 3.49 3.54
CA PRO A 56 9.61 2.39 2.60
C PRO A 56 9.38 1.06 3.32
N GLU A 57 8.28 0.37 2.97
CA GLU A 57 7.84 -0.88 3.60
C GLU A 57 7.09 -1.77 2.61
N PRO A 58 6.85 -3.06 2.91
CA PRO A 58 6.17 -3.99 2.01
C PRO A 58 4.72 -3.60 1.65
N GLU A 59 4.03 -2.83 2.46
CA GLU A 59 2.71 -2.27 2.18
C GLU A 59 2.75 -1.31 0.99
N HIS A 60 3.84 -0.58 0.84
CA HIS A 60 4.08 0.34 -0.28
C HIS A 60 4.69 -0.33 -1.52
N ALA A 61 4.92 -1.65 -1.49
CA ALA A 61 5.72 -2.36 -2.49
C ALA A 61 5.18 -2.28 -3.92
N ALA A 62 3.87 -2.05 -4.12
CA ALA A 62 3.31 -1.81 -5.46
C ALA A 62 4.01 -0.67 -6.20
N LEU A 63 4.35 0.41 -5.49
CA LEU A 63 5.06 1.55 -6.06
C LEU A 63 6.52 1.22 -6.38
N TYR A 64 7.21 0.52 -5.47
CA TYR A 64 8.61 0.12 -5.68
C TYR A 64 8.73 -0.94 -6.79
N GLN A 65 7.76 -1.85 -6.91
CA GLN A 65 7.65 -2.78 -8.04
C GLN A 65 7.45 -2.02 -9.35
N LEU A 66 6.62 -0.98 -9.35
CA LEU A 66 6.34 -0.17 -10.53
C LEU A 66 7.56 0.69 -10.93
N ALA A 67 8.24 1.30 -9.95
CA ALA A 67 9.44 2.09 -10.16
C ALA A 67 10.67 1.25 -10.56
N GLY A 68 10.62 -0.06 -10.29
CA GLY A 68 11.75 -0.97 -10.50
C GLY A 68 12.84 -0.83 -9.43
N THR A 69 13.69 -1.85 -9.33
CA THR A 69 14.70 -1.96 -8.27
C THR A 69 16.03 -1.24 -8.58
N ASN A 70 16.17 -0.68 -9.79
CA ASN A 70 17.39 0.01 -10.26
C ASN A 70 17.32 1.53 -10.14
N GLY A 71 16.37 2.06 -9.38
CA GLY A 71 16.22 3.48 -9.14
C GLY A 71 17.30 4.06 -8.22
N SER A 72 17.33 5.38 -8.10
CA SER A 72 18.23 6.16 -7.24
C SER A 72 17.50 6.63 -5.97
N LEU A 73 18.23 6.73 -4.87
CA LEU A 73 17.76 7.22 -3.57
C LEU A 73 18.42 8.56 -3.24
N ASP A 74 17.62 9.58 -2.94
CA ASP A 74 18.04 10.75 -2.19
C ASP A 74 17.76 10.47 -0.69
N ALA A 75 18.74 9.95 0.02
CA ALA A 75 18.58 9.53 1.41
C ALA A 75 18.30 10.70 2.36
N LYS A 76 18.70 11.93 2.03
CA LYS A 76 18.44 13.11 2.88
C LYS A 76 16.97 13.49 2.85
N LYS A 77 16.31 13.28 1.71
CA LYS A 77 14.89 13.62 1.51
C LYS A 77 13.97 12.40 1.70
N GLY A 78 14.51 11.19 1.74
CA GLY A 78 13.72 9.96 1.72
C GLY A 78 13.03 9.73 0.36
N TRP A 79 13.63 10.15 -0.77
CA TRP A 79 13.02 10.06 -2.10
C TRP A 79 13.69 8.99 -2.94
N TYR A 80 12.90 8.01 -3.35
CA TYR A 80 13.33 6.98 -4.30
C TYR A 80 12.76 7.29 -5.68
N THR A 81 13.59 7.31 -6.71
CA THR A 81 13.17 7.59 -8.08
C THR A 81 13.61 6.45 -9.00
N GLY A 82 12.65 5.84 -9.66
CA GLY A 82 12.89 4.81 -10.66
C GLY A 82 12.01 4.99 -11.89
N GLN A 83 12.36 4.34 -13.00
CA GLN A 83 11.61 4.46 -14.24
C GLN A 83 10.51 3.39 -14.32
N ILE A 84 9.30 3.78 -14.70
CA ILE A 84 8.21 2.84 -14.99
C ILE A 84 8.54 2.07 -16.25
N GLY A 85 9.07 0.86 -16.12
CA GLY A 85 9.50 0.04 -17.23
C GLY A 85 10.42 0.80 -18.20
N LYS A 86 10.14 0.73 -19.50
CA LYS A 86 10.87 1.49 -20.55
C LYS A 86 10.08 2.69 -21.07
N THR A 87 9.19 3.28 -20.26
CA THR A 87 8.25 4.31 -20.71
C THR A 87 8.86 5.72 -20.80
N GLY A 88 10.06 5.94 -20.25
CA GLY A 88 10.65 7.26 -20.09
C GLY A 88 9.91 8.16 -19.06
N VAL A 89 9.03 7.55 -18.24
CA VAL A 89 8.37 8.22 -17.12
C VAL A 89 9.01 7.77 -15.82
N ASN A 90 9.51 8.70 -15.03
CA ASN A 90 10.04 8.44 -13.70
C ASN A 90 8.92 8.45 -12.67
N LEU A 91 8.92 7.49 -11.76
CA LEU A 91 8.13 7.47 -10.55
C LEU A 91 9.03 7.86 -9.38
N GLU A 92 8.73 9.00 -8.76
CA GLU A 92 9.38 9.47 -7.54
C GLU A 92 8.48 9.14 -6.35
N ILE A 93 8.96 8.28 -5.45
CA ILE A 93 8.28 7.85 -4.23
C ILE A 93 8.93 8.60 -3.07
N ARG A 94 8.14 9.39 -2.36
CA ARG A 94 8.59 10.20 -1.23
C ARG A 94 8.14 9.55 0.06
N ALA A 95 9.07 9.18 0.91
CA ALA A 95 8.77 8.64 2.24
C ALA A 95 8.06 9.68 3.11
N GLY A 96 7.13 9.21 3.92
CA GLY A 96 6.44 9.98 4.95
C GLY A 96 7.10 9.88 6.32
N GLY A 97 6.30 9.79 7.38
CA GLY A 97 6.79 9.73 8.76
C GLY A 97 7.68 10.92 9.12
N PRO A 98 8.89 10.71 9.63
CA PRO A 98 9.80 11.80 10.02
C PRO A 98 10.19 12.73 8.87
N PHE A 99 10.20 12.26 7.61
CA PHE A 99 10.55 13.07 6.44
C PHE A 99 9.53 14.18 6.15
N THR A 100 8.31 14.04 6.67
CA THR A 100 7.23 15.03 6.56
C THR A 100 6.85 15.63 7.92
N GLY A 101 7.64 15.38 8.97
CA GLY A 101 7.32 15.77 10.34
C GLY A 101 6.03 15.11 10.83
N PHE A 102 5.78 13.86 10.43
CA PHE A 102 4.59 13.06 10.74
C PHE A 102 3.27 13.66 10.21
N GLN A 103 3.36 14.59 9.26
CA GLN A 103 2.17 15.12 8.60
C GLN A 103 1.59 14.10 7.64
N GLN A 104 0.26 14.05 7.58
CA GLN A 104 -0.48 13.19 6.67
C GLN A 104 -0.21 13.56 5.20
N PRO A 105 -0.19 12.61 4.26
CA PRO A 105 0.00 12.85 2.84
C PRO A 105 -0.95 13.89 2.24
N ILE A 106 -2.19 13.96 2.73
CA ILE A 106 -3.17 14.97 2.30
C ILE A 106 -2.60 16.39 2.46
N SER A 107 -2.01 16.69 3.61
CA SER A 107 -1.44 18.01 3.88
C SER A 107 -0.29 18.33 2.91
N GLN A 108 0.57 17.34 2.65
CA GLN A 108 1.68 17.48 1.69
C GLN A 108 1.18 17.74 0.27
N MET A 109 0.11 17.04 -0.16
CA MET A 109 -0.49 17.20 -1.50
C MET A 109 -1.06 18.60 -1.74
N TYR A 110 -1.47 19.31 -0.70
CA TYR A 110 -1.97 20.68 -0.79
C TYR A 110 -0.89 21.73 -0.62
N GLN A 111 0.24 21.38 0.01
CA GLN A 111 1.40 22.27 0.19
C GLN A 111 2.36 22.23 -1.00
N ASP A 112 2.53 21.07 -1.64
CA ASP A 112 3.43 20.83 -2.77
C ASP A 112 2.66 20.36 -4.01
N SER A 113 2.45 21.27 -4.96
CA SER A 113 1.76 21.01 -6.22
C SER A 113 2.48 20.02 -7.15
N SER A 114 3.74 19.67 -6.88
CA SER A 114 4.45 18.65 -7.63
C SER A 114 3.95 17.22 -7.30
N ILE A 115 3.31 17.00 -6.14
CA ILE A 115 2.77 15.72 -5.74
C ILE A 115 1.55 15.38 -6.60
N THR A 116 1.65 14.30 -7.36
CA THR A 116 0.58 13.85 -8.25
C THR A 116 -0.44 12.99 -7.49
N LEU A 117 0.03 12.12 -6.59
CA LEU A 117 -0.78 11.20 -5.80
C LEU A 117 -0.24 11.12 -4.38
N GLY A 118 -1.09 10.75 -3.43
CA GLY A 118 -0.69 10.40 -2.06
C GLY A 118 -1.32 9.08 -1.64
N TYR A 119 -0.66 8.34 -0.75
CA TYR A 119 -1.29 7.30 0.03
C TYR A 119 -2.12 7.94 1.13
N VAL A 120 -3.44 7.89 0.98
CA VAL A 120 -4.37 8.62 1.84
C VAL A 120 -5.37 7.65 2.45
N ASN A 121 -5.29 7.46 3.76
CA ASN A 121 -6.29 6.66 4.47
C ASN A 121 -7.71 7.24 4.28
N SER A 122 -8.68 6.38 3.98
CA SER A 122 -10.04 6.89 3.65
C SER A 122 -10.72 7.60 4.82
N ASP A 123 -10.42 7.22 6.05
CA ASP A 123 -10.95 7.87 7.27
C ASP A 123 -10.38 9.29 7.45
N GLU A 124 -9.09 9.50 7.18
CA GLU A 124 -8.44 10.81 7.15
C GLU A 124 -9.01 11.69 6.02
N ALA A 125 -9.21 11.08 4.83
CA ALA A 125 -9.84 11.77 3.72
C ALA A 125 -11.28 12.21 4.04
N ILE A 126 -12.05 11.40 4.76
CA ILE A 126 -13.39 11.76 5.26
C ILE A 126 -13.29 12.93 6.24
N GLN A 127 -12.36 12.86 7.21
CA GLN A 127 -12.15 13.89 8.22
C GLN A 127 -11.83 15.26 7.59
N LEU A 128 -11.08 15.28 6.51
CA LEU A 128 -10.60 16.50 5.84
C LEU A 128 -11.41 16.85 4.58
N SER A 129 -12.49 16.15 4.30
CA SER A 129 -13.23 16.21 3.04
C SER A 129 -13.76 17.59 2.65
N LYS A 130 -14.01 18.47 3.62
CA LYS A 130 -14.47 19.84 3.36
C LYS A 130 -13.33 20.82 3.05
N LYS A 131 -12.18 20.65 3.73
CA LYS A 131 -11.05 21.61 3.63
C LYS A 131 -9.99 21.14 2.64
N LEU A 132 -9.69 19.84 2.62
CA LEU A 132 -8.63 19.25 1.79
C LEU A 132 -9.17 17.99 1.06
N PRO A 133 -10.18 18.12 0.17
CA PRO A 133 -10.80 16.97 -0.46
C PRO A 133 -9.83 16.21 -1.34
N THR A 134 -9.88 14.86 -1.25
CA THR A 134 -9.16 13.94 -2.14
C THR A 134 -10.09 12.88 -2.69
N VAL A 135 -9.74 12.31 -3.84
CA VAL A 135 -10.46 11.22 -4.48
C VAL A 135 -9.52 10.06 -4.71
N ALA A 136 -9.82 8.93 -4.10
CA ALA A 136 -9.07 7.69 -4.26
C ALA A 136 -9.33 7.08 -5.65
N ILE A 137 -8.28 6.56 -6.30
CA ILE A 137 -8.33 6.03 -7.67
C ILE A 137 -7.92 4.57 -7.79
N VAL A 138 -7.23 4.02 -6.80
CA VAL A 138 -6.89 2.59 -6.67
C VAL A 138 -6.48 2.29 -5.22
N ALA A 139 -6.89 1.13 -4.70
CA ALA A 139 -6.52 0.64 -3.38
C ALA A 139 -5.61 -0.59 -3.49
N PRO A 140 -4.29 -0.45 -3.43
CA PRO A 140 -3.38 -1.61 -3.44
C PRO A 140 -3.63 -2.57 -2.29
N LEU A 141 -4.07 -2.06 -1.14
CA LEU A 141 -4.47 -2.82 0.02
C LEU A 141 -6.00 -2.84 0.14
N GLU A 142 -6.57 -4.03 0.33
CA GLU A 142 -8.01 -4.21 0.53
C GLU A 142 -8.41 -3.92 1.98
N PHE A 143 -7.65 -4.42 2.97
CA PHE A 143 -7.92 -4.20 4.38
C PHE A 143 -6.71 -3.68 5.13
N SER A 144 -6.98 -2.88 6.18
CA SER A 144 -5.93 -2.34 7.04
C SER A 144 -5.23 -3.43 7.84
N PRO A 145 -3.88 -3.44 7.88
CA PRO A 145 -3.10 -4.26 8.79
C PRO A 145 -3.11 -3.75 10.24
N GLN A 146 -3.72 -2.61 10.52
CA GLN A 146 -3.72 -1.94 11.83
C GLN A 146 -4.16 -2.85 12.96
N ILE A 147 -3.35 -2.89 14.03
CA ILE A 147 -3.59 -3.66 15.25
C ILE A 147 -3.46 -2.79 16.50
N LEU A 148 -3.96 -3.36 17.59
CA LEU A 148 -3.49 -3.07 18.94
C LEU A 148 -2.84 -4.33 19.50
N MET A 149 -1.61 -4.23 19.98
CA MET A 149 -0.81 -5.35 20.48
C MET A 149 -0.35 -5.16 21.92
N TRP A 150 -0.03 -6.26 22.60
CA TRP A 150 0.45 -6.30 23.98
C TRP A 150 1.24 -7.59 24.28
N ASN A 151 1.94 -7.62 25.41
CA ASN A 151 2.51 -8.85 25.94
C ASN A 151 1.43 -9.72 26.62
N PRO A 152 1.13 -10.94 26.12
CA PRO A 152 0.10 -11.80 26.69
C PRO A 152 0.42 -12.30 28.10
N GLN A 153 1.68 -12.21 28.56
CA GLN A 153 2.07 -12.55 29.93
C GLN A 153 1.78 -11.40 30.92
N LYS A 154 1.56 -10.17 30.41
CA LYS A 154 1.28 -8.99 31.24
C LYS A 154 -0.20 -8.58 31.23
N LEU A 155 -0.86 -8.71 30.09
CA LEU A 155 -2.23 -8.28 29.88
C LEU A 155 -3.09 -9.43 29.35
N ASN A 156 -4.15 -9.77 30.06
CA ASN A 156 -5.14 -10.76 29.62
C ASN A 156 -6.24 -10.08 28.81
N ILE A 157 -5.97 -9.83 27.53
CA ILE A 157 -6.90 -9.20 26.59
C ILE A 157 -7.29 -10.22 25.53
N ASN A 158 -8.61 -10.40 25.30
CA ASN A 158 -9.14 -11.31 24.28
C ASN A 158 -10.11 -10.59 23.31
N ARG A 159 -10.64 -9.44 23.69
CA ARG A 159 -11.55 -8.59 22.92
C ARG A 159 -11.31 -7.12 23.23
N PHE A 160 -11.83 -6.21 22.43
CA PHE A 160 -11.57 -4.76 22.60
C PHE A 160 -12.01 -4.22 23.97
N GLN A 161 -13.13 -4.72 24.51
CA GLN A 161 -13.62 -4.30 25.83
C GLN A 161 -12.62 -4.59 26.97
N ASP A 162 -11.82 -5.64 26.81
CA ASP A 162 -10.82 -6.00 27.82
C ASP A 162 -9.69 -4.97 27.90
N ILE A 163 -9.46 -4.20 26.82
CA ILE A 163 -8.48 -3.10 26.81
C ILE A 163 -8.92 -2.01 27.79
N GLY A 164 -10.20 -1.57 27.71
CA GLY A 164 -10.74 -0.60 28.66
C GLY A 164 -10.69 -1.08 30.10
N ASN A 165 -11.03 -2.37 30.31
CA ASN A 165 -11.04 -2.99 31.64
C ASN A 165 -9.63 -3.18 32.23
N SER A 166 -8.60 -3.33 31.39
CA SER A 166 -7.22 -3.55 31.86
C SER A 166 -6.60 -2.33 32.54
N GLY A 167 -7.09 -1.12 32.26
CA GLY A 167 -6.49 0.13 32.71
C GLY A 167 -5.13 0.45 32.08
N ALA A 168 -4.60 -0.43 31.21
CA ALA A 168 -3.30 -0.23 30.55
C ALA A 168 -3.32 1.01 29.64
N LYS A 169 -2.19 1.69 29.52
CA LYS A 169 -2.03 2.77 28.55
C LYS A 169 -2.15 2.22 27.13
N VAL A 170 -2.76 2.99 26.24
CA VAL A 170 -2.92 2.69 24.82
C VAL A 170 -2.09 3.70 24.03
N LEU A 171 -0.92 3.28 23.60
CA LEU A 171 0.08 4.08 22.89
C LEU A 171 -0.21 4.10 21.41
N VAL A 172 -0.50 5.27 20.86
CA VAL A 172 -0.93 5.47 19.46
C VAL A 172 -0.33 6.74 18.89
N PHE A 173 -0.26 6.85 17.56
CA PHE A 173 0.04 8.13 16.92
C PHE A 173 -1.05 9.15 17.18
N GLU A 174 -0.65 10.42 17.27
CA GLU A 174 -1.61 11.52 17.32
C GLU A 174 -2.46 11.58 16.04
N GLY A 175 -3.74 11.89 16.20
CA GLY A 175 -4.66 12.08 15.07
C GLY A 175 -5.26 10.81 14.47
N GLY A 176 -4.95 9.64 14.99
CA GLY A 176 -5.55 8.38 14.54
C GLY A 176 -7.07 8.35 14.73
N VAL A 177 -7.84 8.33 13.65
CA VAL A 177 -9.31 8.38 13.67
C VAL A 177 -9.93 7.13 14.29
N TRP A 178 -9.31 5.97 14.06
CA TRP A 178 -9.80 4.67 14.54
C TRP A 178 -9.82 4.55 16.08
N ILE A 179 -8.94 5.28 16.80
CA ILE A 179 -8.97 5.25 18.26
C ILE A 179 -10.19 6.00 18.81
N ASP A 180 -10.61 7.08 18.17
CA ASP A 180 -11.83 7.79 18.54
C ASP A 180 -13.07 6.89 18.39
N TYR A 181 -13.07 6.03 17.36
CA TYR A 181 -14.13 5.03 17.20
C TYR A 181 -14.16 4.04 18.37
N LEU A 182 -13.01 3.49 18.79
CA LEU A 182 -12.96 2.56 19.93
C LEU A 182 -13.39 3.23 21.23
N VAL A 183 -13.05 4.51 21.43
CA VAL A 183 -13.50 5.31 22.58
C VAL A 183 -15.02 5.52 22.55
N THR A 184 -15.56 5.89 21.38
CA THR A 184 -17.02 6.09 21.22
C THR A 184 -17.79 4.80 21.46
N ARG A 185 -17.18 3.64 21.17
CA ARG A 185 -17.74 2.31 21.50
C ARG A 185 -17.64 1.94 22.98
N GLY A 186 -16.96 2.73 23.80
CA GLY A 186 -16.68 2.43 25.20
C GLY A 186 -15.73 1.25 25.41
N TRP A 187 -14.92 0.90 24.40
CA TRP A 187 -13.98 -0.22 24.46
C TRP A 187 -12.58 0.20 24.94
N VAL A 188 -12.29 1.48 24.84
CA VAL A 188 -11.06 2.11 25.35
C VAL A 188 -11.48 3.37 26.11
N ASN A 189 -10.93 3.60 27.29
CA ASN A 189 -11.19 4.83 28.03
C ASN A 189 -10.28 5.96 27.52
N LYS A 190 -10.82 7.15 27.36
CA LYS A 190 -10.05 8.32 26.89
C LYS A 190 -8.80 8.57 27.75
N SER A 191 -8.86 8.32 29.06
CA SER A 191 -7.73 8.48 30.00
C SER A 191 -6.60 7.48 29.81
N GLN A 192 -6.83 6.37 29.07
CA GLN A 192 -5.81 5.39 28.74
C GLN A 192 -4.98 5.81 27.54
N ILE A 193 -5.50 6.70 26.66
CA ILE A 193 -4.85 7.05 25.41
C ILE A 193 -3.60 7.89 25.68
N ASP A 194 -2.52 7.50 25.04
CA ASP A 194 -1.25 8.19 25.00
C ASP A 194 -0.85 8.38 23.53
N THR A 195 -0.91 9.62 23.05
CA THR A 195 -0.65 9.97 21.65
C THR A 195 0.82 10.27 21.34
N SER A 196 1.73 9.91 22.24
CA SER A 196 3.17 10.17 22.07
C SER A 196 3.93 9.03 21.36
N TYR A 197 3.23 8.13 20.65
CA TYR A 197 3.90 7.13 19.84
C TYR A 197 4.61 7.80 18.67
N ASP A 198 5.87 7.41 18.45
CA ASP A 198 6.75 7.94 17.41
C ASP A 198 7.22 6.87 16.42
N GLY A 199 6.66 5.64 16.52
CA GLY A 199 7.06 4.49 15.72
C GLY A 199 8.21 3.68 16.33
N SER A 200 8.88 4.18 17.38
CA SER A 200 9.97 3.45 18.02
C SER A 200 9.46 2.38 19.00
N PRO A 201 10.21 1.26 19.17
CA PRO A 201 9.82 0.21 20.11
C PRO A 201 10.11 0.56 21.58
N THR A 202 10.75 1.69 21.85
CA THR A 202 11.35 2.02 23.14
C THR A 202 10.38 1.91 24.30
N ARG A 203 9.20 2.48 24.19
CA ARG A 203 8.22 2.50 25.29
C ARG A 203 7.59 1.13 25.54
N PHE A 204 7.31 0.37 24.50
CA PHE A 204 6.81 -0.99 24.62
C PHE A 204 7.83 -1.90 25.28
N VAL A 205 9.09 -1.84 24.83
CA VAL A 205 10.20 -2.61 25.39
C VAL A 205 10.43 -2.26 26.86
N SER A 206 10.50 -0.96 27.21
CA SER A 206 10.75 -0.51 28.58
C SER A 206 9.65 -0.91 29.57
N SER A 207 8.40 -1.06 29.09
CA SER A 207 7.26 -1.55 29.88
C SER A 207 7.17 -3.08 29.90
N ASP A 208 8.06 -3.80 29.24
CA ASP A 208 7.94 -5.24 28.97
C ASP A 208 6.58 -5.61 28.35
N GLY A 209 6.02 -4.72 27.52
CA GLY A 209 4.73 -4.88 26.87
C GLY A 209 3.52 -4.83 27.81
N ALA A 210 3.65 -4.22 29.00
CA ALA A 210 2.54 -3.96 29.92
C ALA A 210 1.67 -2.77 29.49
N ILE A 211 1.84 -2.28 28.27
CA ILE A 211 1.00 -1.30 27.59
C ILE A 211 0.38 -1.94 26.35
N VAL A 212 -0.71 -1.33 25.87
CA VAL A 212 -1.28 -1.66 24.56
C VAL A 212 -0.71 -0.68 23.55
N GLN A 213 -0.15 -1.16 22.45
CA GLN A 213 0.48 -0.31 21.43
C GLN A 213 -0.13 -0.56 20.07
N GLN A 214 -0.28 0.50 19.25
CA GLN A 214 -0.61 0.31 17.84
C GLN A 214 0.55 -0.29 17.07
N GLY A 215 0.24 -0.89 15.92
CA GLY A 215 1.19 -1.41 14.96
C GLY A 215 0.46 -2.04 13.78
N PHE A 216 1.19 -2.73 12.94
CA PHE A 216 0.68 -3.50 11.81
C PHE A 216 0.86 -5.00 12.04
N ALA A 217 -0.19 -5.79 11.80
CA ALA A 217 -0.13 -7.26 11.92
C ALA A 217 0.90 -7.90 10.99
N THR A 218 1.37 -7.17 10.01
CA THR A 218 2.34 -7.56 9.00
C THR A 218 3.77 -7.17 9.35
N SER A 219 4.02 -6.44 10.42
CA SER A 219 5.36 -5.97 10.81
C SER A 219 5.67 -6.26 12.28
N GLU A 220 5.05 -5.57 13.22
CA GLU A 220 5.41 -5.60 14.64
C GLU A 220 5.44 -7.00 15.27
N PRO A 221 4.51 -7.94 14.99
CA PRO A 221 4.61 -9.27 15.61
C PRO A 221 5.91 -9.99 15.28
N TYR A 222 6.42 -9.84 14.05
CA TYR A 222 7.71 -10.40 13.66
C TYR A 222 8.86 -9.62 14.27
N ASP A 223 8.83 -8.29 14.19
CA ASP A 223 9.92 -7.45 14.62
C ASP A 223 10.18 -7.56 16.12
N TYR A 224 9.12 -7.56 16.93
CA TYR A 224 9.23 -7.68 18.38
C TYR A 224 9.74 -9.06 18.82
N GLU A 225 9.41 -10.11 18.10
CA GLU A 225 9.89 -11.46 18.42
C GLU A 225 11.33 -11.69 17.93
N PHE A 226 11.69 -11.21 16.72
CA PHE A 226 12.94 -11.63 16.05
C PHE A 226 13.97 -10.51 15.86
N ASN A 227 13.55 -9.28 15.58
CA ASN A 227 14.46 -8.17 15.25
C ASN A 227 14.80 -7.30 16.48
N ILE A 228 13.84 -7.05 17.37
CA ILE A 228 14.03 -6.22 18.58
C ILE A 228 14.54 -7.11 19.72
N LYS A 229 15.85 -7.35 19.75
CA LYS A 229 16.50 -8.27 20.70
C LYS A 229 16.26 -7.93 22.16
N GLN A 230 16.03 -6.66 22.50
CA GLN A 230 15.72 -6.20 23.84
C GLN A 230 14.36 -6.69 24.34
N TYR A 231 13.46 -7.03 23.44
CA TYR A 231 12.17 -7.63 23.78
C TYR A 231 12.18 -9.15 23.53
N GLY A 232 12.39 -9.61 22.30
CA GLY A 232 12.66 -11.00 21.94
C GLY A 232 11.53 -11.99 22.30
N LYS A 233 10.28 -11.54 22.30
CA LYS A 233 9.10 -12.33 22.70
C LYS A 233 7.94 -12.13 21.72
N PRO A 234 7.04 -13.13 21.59
CA PRO A 234 5.82 -12.93 20.81
C PRO A 234 4.88 -11.93 21.50
N VAL A 235 4.18 -11.17 20.68
CA VAL A 235 3.05 -10.31 21.09
C VAL A 235 1.73 -10.95 20.71
N LYS A 236 0.66 -10.62 21.46
CA LYS A 236 -0.73 -10.88 21.05
C LYS A 236 -1.35 -9.58 20.56
N TYR A 237 -2.32 -9.67 19.66
CA TYR A 237 -2.94 -8.49 19.09
C TYR A 237 -4.41 -8.70 18.71
N LEU A 238 -5.12 -7.59 18.52
CA LEU A 238 -6.44 -7.51 17.90
C LEU A 238 -6.35 -6.64 16.63
N MET A 239 -6.88 -7.17 15.52
CA MET A 239 -7.02 -6.38 14.29
C MET A 239 -8.10 -5.31 14.46
N ILE A 240 -7.81 -4.05 14.17
CA ILE A 240 -8.79 -2.97 14.28
C ILE A 240 -10.03 -3.24 13.42
N ARG A 241 -9.85 -3.82 12.23
CA ARG A 241 -10.98 -4.18 11.36
C ARG A 241 -11.96 -5.19 11.97
N SER A 242 -11.53 -6.02 12.93
CA SER A 242 -12.44 -6.94 13.63
C SER A 242 -13.44 -6.23 14.57
N SER A 243 -13.22 -4.94 14.83
CA SER A 243 -14.16 -4.08 15.52
C SER A 243 -15.34 -3.61 14.65
N GLY A 244 -15.31 -3.86 13.36
CA GLY A 244 -16.22 -3.30 12.38
C GLY A 244 -15.73 -1.99 11.74
N TYR A 245 -14.53 -1.53 12.08
CA TYR A 245 -13.87 -0.37 11.49
C TYR A 245 -13.10 -0.78 10.24
N VAL A 246 -13.62 -0.48 9.06
CA VAL A 246 -13.12 -1.04 7.79
C VAL A 246 -12.89 0.02 6.70
N PRO A 247 -12.19 1.14 6.97
CA PRO A 247 -11.77 2.05 5.91
C PRO A 247 -10.84 1.34 4.92
N TYR A 248 -10.65 1.92 3.73
CA TYR A 248 -9.55 1.53 2.86
C TYR A 248 -8.25 2.15 3.41
N PRO A 249 -7.23 1.34 3.70
CA PRO A 249 -5.92 1.84 4.07
C PRO A 249 -5.17 2.28 2.82
N GLU A 250 -4.51 3.41 2.88
CA GLU A 250 -3.53 3.87 1.91
C GLU A 250 -3.94 3.75 0.42
N PRO A 251 -5.21 4.00 0.01
CA PRO A 251 -5.46 4.11 -1.42
C PRO A 251 -4.67 5.27 -2.02
N LEU A 252 -4.23 5.10 -3.26
CA LEU A 252 -3.68 6.21 -4.02
C LEU A 252 -4.80 7.19 -4.35
N ALA A 253 -4.64 8.41 -3.89
CA ALA A 253 -5.62 9.49 -4.08
C ALA A 253 -4.99 10.71 -4.74
N ALA A 254 -5.82 11.47 -5.45
CA ALA A 254 -5.49 12.75 -6.05
C ALA A 254 -6.37 13.86 -5.48
N THR A 255 -5.88 15.10 -5.48
CA THR A 255 -6.78 16.26 -5.29
C THR A 255 -7.75 16.38 -6.47
N PRO A 256 -8.95 16.96 -6.31
CA PRO A 256 -9.90 17.10 -7.42
C PRO A 256 -9.32 17.85 -8.64
N ALA A 257 -8.45 18.82 -8.42
CA ALA A 257 -7.77 19.55 -9.49
C ALA A 257 -6.81 18.66 -10.29
N VAL A 258 -5.97 17.88 -9.59
CA VAL A 258 -5.05 16.92 -10.22
C VAL A 258 -5.82 15.79 -10.89
N LEU A 259 -6.89 15.29 -10.28
CA LEU A 259 -7.75 14.26 -10.87
C LEU A 259 -8.34 14.70 -12.22
N LYS A 260 -8.81 15.94 -12.30
CA LYS A 260 -9.32 16.55 -13.54
C LYS A 260 -8.21 16.72 -14.59
N ALA A 261 -7.08 17.29 -14.18
CA ALA A 261 -5.97 17.60 -15.10
C ALA A 261 -5.24 16.35 -15.62
N LYS A 262 -5.13 15.30 -14.79
CA LYS A 262 -4.35 14.10 -15.09
C LYS A 262 -5.21 12.86 -15.44
N ARG A 263 -6.48 13.05 -15.80
CA ARG A 263 -7.41 11.96 -16.09
C ARG A 263 -6.89 10.98 -17.15
N ALA A 264 -6.27 11.49 -18.21
CA ALA A 264 -5.67 10.65 -19.26
C ALA A 264 -4.47 9.83 -18.75
N CYS A 265 -3.66 10.42 -17.88
CA CYS A 265 -2.55 9.75 -17.21
C CYS A 265 -3.07 8.60 -16.33
N PHE A 266 -4.07 8.85 -15.49
CA PHE A 266 -4.58 7.84 -14.54
C PHE A 266 -5.23 6.64 -15.23
N LYS A 267 -5.84 6.82 -16.42
CA LYS A 267 -6.34 5.71 -17.24
C LYS A 267 -5.24 4.72 -17.64
N LEU A 268 -4.02 5.20 -17.81
CA LEU A 268 -2.86 4.38 -18.18
C LEU A 268 -2.08 3.91 -16.95
N LEU A 269 -1.97 4.74 -15.91
CA LEU A 269 -1.18 4.48 -14.72
C LEU A 269 -1.83 3.45 -13.79
N VAL A 270 -3.13 3.58 -13.52
CA VAL A 270 -3.83 2.72 -12.54
C VAL A 270 -3.75 1.24 -12.89
N PRO A 271 -3.97 0.79 -14.14
CA PRO A 271 -3.73 -0.61 -14.50
C PRO A 271 -2.28 -1.08 -14.29
N LEU A 272 -1.30 -0.18 -14.43
CA LEU A 272 0.10 -0.51 -14.14
C LEU A 272 0.35 -0.68 -12.64
N VAL A 273 -0.29 0.13 -11.79
CA VAL A 273 -0.25 -0.04 -10.33
C VAL A 273 -0.90 -1.36 -9.92
N GLN A 274 -2.09 -1.68 -10.45
CA GLN A 274 -2.75 -2.98 -10.18
C GLN A 274 -1.84 -4.15 -10.57
N LYS A 275 -1.25 -4.08 -11.77
CA LYS A 275 -0.32 -5.11 -12.24
C LYS A 275 0.93 -5.21 -11.37
N ALA A 276 1.51 -4.09 -10.97
CA ALA A 276 2.67 -4.06 -10.09
C ALA A 276 2.38 -4.73 -8.74
N GLN A 277 1.20 -4.50 -8.15
CA GLN A 277 0.78 -5.19 -6.93
C GLN A 277 0.66 -6.70 -7.15
N VAL A 278 0.07 -7.15 -8.27
CA VAL A 278 -0.02 -8.58 -8.61
C VAL A 278 1.37 -9.20 -8.81
N ASP A 279 2.25 -8.51 -9.53
CA ASP A 279 3.62 -8.96 -9.81
C ASP A 279 4.44 -9.05 -8.51
N TYR A 280 4.34 -8.04 -7.63
CA TYR A 280 4.97 -8.06 -6.32
C TYR A 280 4.50 -9.25 -5.48
N MET A 281 3.19 -9.45 -5.36
CA MET A 281 2.64 -10.59 -4.59
C MET A 281 3.06 -11.95 -5.18
N SER A 282 3.40 -12.00 -6.45
CA SER A 282 3.85 -13.23 -7.12
C SER A 282 5.34 -13.49 -6.93
N LYS A 283 6.17 -12.44 -6.92
CA LYS A 283 7.63 -12.48 -6.84
C LYS A 283 8.17 -11.34 -5.97
N PRO A 284 7.94 -11.38 -4.63
CA PRO A 284 8.23 -10.26 -3.75
C PRO A 284 9.73 -10.02 -3.51
N LYS A 285 10.56 -11.08 -3.59
CA LYS A 285 11.96 -11.06 -3.14
C LYS A 285 12.78 -9.86 -3.68
N PRO A 286 12.79 -9.53 -4.99
CA PRO A 286 13.62 -8.43 -5.49
C PRO A 286 13.23 -7.07 -4.90
N VAL A 287 11.93 -6.83 -4.71
CA VAL A 287 11.43 -5.58 -4.12
C VAL A 287 11.70 -5.56 -2.61
N ASN A 288 11.49 -6.66 -1.91
CA ASN A 288 11.79 -6.78 -0.48
C ASN A 288 13.26 -6.49 -0.18
N GLU A 289 14.19 -7.03 -0.99
CA GLU A 289 15.62 -6.75 -0.88
C GLU A 289 15.95 -5.28 -1.16
N LYS A 290 15.26 -4.67 -2.14
CA LYS A 290 15.41 -3.24 -2.43
C LYS A 290 14.90 -2.37 -1.28
N LEU A 291 13.77 -2.71 -0.66
CA LEU A 291 13.23 -2.00 0.51
C LEU A 291 14.23 -2.05 1.67
N VAL A 292 14.78 -3.23 1.98
CA VAL A 292 15.83 -3.37 3.01
C VAL A 292 17.04 -2.48 2.72
N GLN A 293 17.51 -2.45 1.46
CA GLN A 293 18.61 -1.58 1.06
C GLN A 293 18.27 -0.10 1.28
N ILE A 294 17.10 0.35 0.78
CA ILE A 294 16.67 1.75 0.90
C ILE A 294 16.59 2.14 2.37
N VAL A 295 15.91 1.36 3.22
CA VAL A 295 15.77 1.64 4.65
C VAL A 295 17.13 1.69 5.34
N THR A 296 18.04 0.77 5.02
CA THR A 296 19.42 0.79 5.53
C THR A 296 20.15 2.07 5.14
N ASP A 297 20.01 2.53 3.91
CA ASP A 297 20.68 3.72 3.39
C ASP A 297 20.08 5.03 3.98
N LEU A 298 18.83 5.02 4.43
CA LEU A 298 18.19 6.14 5.14
C LEU A 298 18.78 6.39 6.52
N LYS A 299 19.45 5.42 7.14
CA LYS A 299 20.13 5.53 8.45
C LYS A 299 19.23 6.09 9.56
N SER A 300 17.98 5.62 9.61
CA SER A 300 16.98 6.04 10.60
C SER A 300 16.80 4.98 11.69
N PHE A 301 15.83 5.19 12.59
CA PHE A 301 15.45 4.18 13.59
C PHE A 301 14.62 3.04 12.99
N TRP A 302 14.04 3.21 11.80
CA TRP A 302 13.25 2.18 11.13
C TRP A 302 14.15 1.08 10.61
N VAL A 303 13.77 -0.17 10.83
CA VAL A 303 14.57 -1.34 10.46
C VAL A 303 13.73 -2.30 9.65
N GLU A 304 14.26 -2.69 8.51
CA GLU A 304 13.70 -3.74 7.66
C GLU A 304 14.71 -4.89 7.54
N SER A 305 14.19 -6.10 7.42
CA SER A 305 15.02 -7.29 7.18
C SER A 305 14.43 -8.15 6.07
N SER A 306 15.29 -8.86 5.33
CA SER A 306 14.83 -9.75 4.24
C SER A 306 13.87 -10.83 4.75
N ALA A 307 14.10 -11.35 5.96
CA ALA A 307 13.22 -12.34 6.58
C ALA A 307 11.91 -11.71 7.05
N GLY A 308 11.95 -10.50 7.65
CA GLY A 308 10.77 -9.73 8.04
C GLY A 308 9.87 -9.40 6.84
N ASN A 309 10.48 -8.88 5.75
CA ASN A 309 9.73 -8.54 4.53
C ASN A 309 9.13 -9.77 3.83
N ALA A 310 9.82 -10.90 3.86
CA ALA A 310 9.28 -12.16 3.35
C ALA A 310 8.09 -12.64 4.20
N TRP A 311 8.17 -12.52 5.52
CA TRP A 311 7.09 -12.82 6.44
C TRP A 311 5.91 -11.85 6.23
N ASN A 312 6.18 -10.54 6.16
CA ASN A 312 5.19 -9.51 5.90
C ASN A 312 4.36 -9.80 4.64
N THR A 313 5.01 -10.05 3.51
CA THR A 313 4.32 -10.37 2.25
C THR A 313 3.42 -11.60 2.37
N LYS A 314 3.84 -12.62 3.13
CA LYS A 314 3.04 -13.81 3.41
C LYS A 314 1.82 -13.47 4.25
N GLU A 315 2.00 -12.63 5.28
CA GLU A 315 0.92 -12.19 6.16
C GLU A 315 -0.08 -11.28 5.45
N GLN A 316 0.37 -10.40 4.56
CA GLN A 316 -0.53 -9.61 3.71
C GLN A 316 -1.53 -10.50 2.97
N ARG A 317 -1.08 -11.65 2.44
CA ARG A 317 -1.97 -12.62 1.80
C ARG A 317 -2.84 -13.37 2.80
N ARG A 318 -2.23 -13.92 3.86
CA ARG A 318 -2.92 -14.74 4.85
C ARG A 318 -4.04 -13.97 5.53
N LEU A 319 -3.78 -12.71 5.85
CA LEU A 319 -4.74 -11.82 6.49
C LEU A 319 -5.69 -11.14 5.50
N GLY A 320 -5.53 -11.32 4.18
CA GLY A 320 -6.34 -10.64 3.17
C GLY A 320 -6.13 -9.13 3.14
N ILE A 321 -4.96 -8.67 3.59
CA ILE A 321 -4.57 -7.25 3.44
C ILE A 321 -4.48 -6.92 1.95
N VAL A 322 -3.82 -7.79 1.19
CA VAL A 322 -3.84 -7.76 -0.26
C VAL A 322 -4.68 -8.92 -0.78
N GLN A 323 -5.83 -8.61 -1.32
CA GLN A 323 -6.73 -9.57 -1.95
C GLN A 323 -7.59 -8.90 -3.02
N ASN A 324 -8.20 -9.71 -3.88
CA ASN A 324 -9.20 -9.21 -4.80
C ASN A 324 -10.49 -8.86 -4.08
N GLY A 325 -11.22 -7.90 -4.62
CA GLY A 325 -12.62 -7.71 -4.30
C GLY A 325 -13.48 -8.94 -4.67
N PRO A 326 -14.76 -8.96 -4.30
CA PRO A 326 -15.68 -10.07 -4.60
C PRO A 326 -15.86 -10.35 -6.11
N ASN A 327 -15.57 -9.36 -6.94
CA ASN A 327 -15.63 -9.38 -8.41
C ASN A 327 -14.32 -9.85 -9.08
N CYS A 328 -13.36 -10.35 -8.30
CA CYS A 328 -12.03 -10.76 -8.75
C CYS A 328 -11.12 -9.64 -9.26
N THR A 329 -11.48 -8.40 -9.01
CA THR A 329 -10.65 -7.23 -9.32
C THR A 329 -9.78 -6.86 -8.13
N LEU A 330 -8.51 -6.54 -8.35
CA LEU A 330 -7.64 -5.98 -7.33
C LEU A 330 -7.73 -4.45 -7.35
N GLY A 331 -7.88 -3.85 -6.18
CA GLY A 331 -7.69 -2.41 -6.00
C GLY A 331 -8.89 -1.54 -6.36
N ASP A 332 -10.05 -2.13 -6.67
CA ASP A 332 -11.30 -1.40 -6.85
C ASP A 332 -11.98 -1.09 -5.51
N PHE A 333 -12.93 -0.18 -5.55
CA PHE A 333 -13.65 0.29 -4.37
C PHE A 333 -15.08 -0.26 -4.32
N ASN A 334 -15.51 -0.62 -3.12
CA ASN A 334 -16.90 -0.95 -2.80
C ASN A 334 -17.58 0.28 -2.19
N GLN A 335 -18.38 0.98 -2.98
CA GLN A 335 -19.08 2.20 -2.55
C GLN A 335 -19.99 2.00 -1.33
N LYS A 336 -20.58 0.80 -1.16
CA LYS A 336 -21.40 0.52 0.03
C LYS A 336 -20.53 0.51 1.29
N ARG A 337 -19.34 -0.11 1.22
CA ARG A 337 -18.37 -0.11 2.32
C ARG A 337 -17.91 1.32 2.63
N MET A 338 -17.54 2.11 1.64
CA MET A 338 -17.13 3.50 1.84
C MET A 338 -18.26 4.32 2.49
N GLN A 339 -19.51 4.15 2.03
CA GLN A 339 -20.65 4.85 2.63
C GLN A 339 -20.90 4.41 4.08
N GLN A 340 -20.68 3.14 4.42
CA GLN A 340 -20.76 2.65 5.79
C GLN A 340 -19.70 3.33 6.68
N VAL A 341 -18.45 3.44 6.20
CA VAL A 341 -17.37 4.14 6.94
C VAL A 341 -17.71 5.61 7.14
N ILE A 342 -18.21 6.31 6.11
CA ILE A 342 -18.66 7.70 6.22
C ILE A 342 -19.75 7.83 7.30
N ASN A 343 -20.77 6.97 7.27
CA ASN A 343 -21.88 7.00 8.22
C ASN A 343 -21.43 6.70 9.66
N LEU A 344 -20.43 5.84 9.83
CA LEU A 344 -19.83 5.50 11.11
C LEU A 344 -19.05 6.68 11.71
N LEU A 345 -18.33 7.43 10.88
CA LEU A 345 -17.43 8.50 11.33
C LEU A 345 -18.14 9.84 11.56
N LYS A 346 -19.19 10.14 10.80
CA LYS A 346 -19.94 11.40 10.91
C LYS A 346 -20.34 11.77 12.35
N PRO A 347 -20.99 10.89 13.13
CA PRO A 347 -21.38 11.23 14.52
C PRO A 347 -20.16 11.47 15.43
N ILE A 348 -19.04 10.79 15.18
CA ILE A 348 -17.80 10.97 15.93
C ILE A 348 -17.23 12.37 15.70
N TYR A 349 -17.18 12.80 14.43
CA TYR A 349 -16.68 14.13 14.07
C TYR A 349 -17.59 15.24 14.56
N ALA A 350 -18.90 15.04 14.47
CA ALA A 350 -19.89 15.98 15.03
C ALA A 350 -19.72 16.16 16.54
N ALA A 351 -19.56 15.05 17.28
CA ALA A 351 -19.34 15.09 18.72
C ALA A 351 -18.02 15.79 19.12
N LYS A 352 -17.00 15.74 18.24
CA LYS A 352 -15.73 16.47 18.43
C LYS A 352 -15.79 17.94 17.97
N GLY A 353 -16.91 18.39 17.40
CA GLY A 353 -17.06 19.76 16.88
C GLY A 353 -16.15 20.05 15.69
N LEU A 354 -15.75 19.01 14.89
CA LEU A 354 -14.88 19.22 13.75
C LEU A 354 -15.64 19.90 12.60
N ASP A 355 -15.08 20.98 12.06
CA ASP A 355 -15.59 21.72 10.91
C ASP A 355 -14.89 21.34 9.58
N THR A 356 -14.01 20.34 9.61
CA THR A 356 -13.15 19.93 8.51
C THR A 356 -13.79 18.90 7.56
N TYR A 357 -14.85 18.20 8.00
CA TYR A 357 -15.54 17.21 7.18
C TYR A 357 -16.84 17.76 6.57
N ASP A 358 -17.19 17.22 5.40
CA ASP A 358 -18.46 17.52 4.74
C ASP A 358 -19.58 16.64 5.30
N GLN A 359 -20.58 17.27 5.93
CA GLN A 359 -21.74 16.56 6.50
C GLN A 359 -22.59 15.86 5.43
N ASN A 360 -22.53 16.29 4.19
CA ASN A 360 -23.27 15.74 3.04
C ASN A 360 -22.45 14.79 2.20
N LEU A 361 -21.24 14.42 2.65
CA LEU A 361 -20.31 13.57 1.92
C LEU A 361 -20.95 12.24 1.50
N LYS A 362 -20.73 11.87 0.24
CA LYS A 362 -21.12 10.58 -0.34
C LYS A 362 -19.89 9.80 -0.79
N ALA A 363 -19.98 8.48 -0.77
CA ALA A 363 -18.90 7.58 -1.22
C ALA A 363 -18.37 7.94 -2.62
N ALA A 364 -19.24 8.28 -3.56
CA ALA A 364 -18.86 8.64 -4.92
C ALA A 364 -18.02 9.92 -5.05
N GLN A 365 -17.94 10.73 -3.98
CA GLN A 365 -17.06 11.90 -3.91
C GLN A 365 -15.66 11.55 -3.40
N MET A 366 -15.53 10.39 -2.72
CA MET A 366 -14.30 9.95 -2.07
C MET A 366 -13.46 9.01 -2.93
N GLU A 367 -14.08 8.32 -3.87
CA GLU A 367 -13.44 7.25 -4.64
C GLU A 367 -14.03 7.12 -6.05
N THR A 368 -13.23 6.53 -6.95
CA THR A 368 -13.71 6.24 -8.31
C THR A 368 -13.04 4.99 -8.88
N ASN A 369 -13.86 4.11 -9.46
CA ASN A 369 -13.41 2.96 -10.24
C ASN A 369 -13.19 3.26 -11.73
N ALA A 370 -13.26 4.53 -12.14
CA ALA A 370 -13.20 4.94 -13.56
C ALA A 370 -11.87 4.62 -14.26
N PHE A 371 -10.82 4.29 -13.50
CA PHE A 371 -9.49 3.97 -14.00
C PHE A 371 -9.09 2.51 -13.78
N ILE A 372 -9.86 1.78 -13.00
CA ILE A 372 -9.62 0.38 -12.67
C ILE A 372 -9.78 -0.50 -13.91
N ASN A 373 -8.82 -1.40 -14.13
CA ASN A 373 -8.99 -2.48 -15.09
C ASN A 373 -9.60 -3.70 -14.37
N PRO A 374 -10.85 -4.07 -14.64
CA PRO A 374 -11.54 -5.14 -13.92
C PRO A 374 -11.00 -6.55 -14.23
N LYS A 375 -10.09 -6.66 -15.19
CA LYS A 375 -9.44 -7.94 -15.56
C LYS A 375 -8.13 -8.19 -14.80
N ILE A 376 -7.68 -7.24 -13.98
CA ILE A 376 -6.45 -7.38 -13.21
C ILE A 376 -6.81 -7.77 -11.78
N GLY A 377 -6.31 -8.94 -11.36
CA GLY A 377 -6.47 -9.46 -10.01
C GLY A 377 -5.49 -10.59 -9.71
N LEU A 378 -5.39 -10.95 -8.45
CA LEU A 378 -4.61 -12.09 -7.99
C LEU A 378 -5.27 -13.38 -8.47
N LYS A 379 -4.47 -14.32 -8.96
CA LYS A 379 -4.94 -15.68 -9.24
C LYS A 379 -5.22 -16.38 -7.91
N THR A 380 -6.44 -16.80 -7.71
CA THR A 380 -6.90 -17.53 -6.52
C THR A 380 -7.78 -18.70 -6.94
N ALA A 381 -8.17 -19.57 -6.00
CA ALA A 381 -9.09 -20.67 -6.29
C ALA A 381 -10.46 -20.19 -6.84
N LYS A 382 -10.89 -18.98 -6.45
CA LYS A 382 -12.17 -18.38 -6.90
C LYS A 382 -12.02 -17.51 -8.15
N CYS A 383 -10.84 -16.94 -8.38
CA CYS A 383 -10.56 -16.00 -9.47
C CYS A 383 -9.49 -16.58 -10.38
N LYS A 384 -9.91 -17.27 -11.45
CA LYS A 384 -9.03 -17.96 -12.41
C LYS A 384 -8.57 -17.02 -13.53
#